data_3a9adf17225a1c63b86010b9d74e5615
#
_entry.id   3a9adf17225a1c63b86010b9d74e5615
#
_cell.length_a   1.000
_cell.length_b   1.000
_cell.length_c   1.000
_cell.angle_alpha   90.00
_cell.angle_beta   90.00
_cell.angle_gamma   90.00
#
_symmetry.space_group_name_H-M   'P 1'
#
loop_
_entity.id
_entity.type
_entity.pdbx_description
1 polymer ?
#
loop_
_entity_poly.entity_id
_entity_poly.type
_entity_poly.pdbx_seq_one_letter_code
_entity_poly.pdbx_strand_id
1 'polypeptide(L)'
;MSTSELAPAATAERAADLGLPRWALVRRCALLAYLGVLVAWSLEYGVPVQRELVMLWVCGALAVASLGRSPRQIRLLLFDWLPIAAVLCAYDYTRGAADSVGIGTHFHPMIEFDRFLFFGQTPTEWLQRHLYDPGALTWWNVAFTLVYTSYFITPFALAGWLWVRDRPAFLRFAKRLVTLAVAGLATYVLFPAAPPWMAAEHGLLHGVQRTTANGWEVIGGGTAGLFDEGQASVNLVAAVPSLHSAFTLLVALFLWPRVRRRWRPLLLAYPLAMGLTLLATGEHYFFDVALGWIYAGATMLAWRRWERRRRVLARPAGAAHAGAPTARS
;
A
#
# COMPACT_ATOMS: atom_id res chain seq x y z
N MET A 1 4.49 -47.95 37.81
CA MET A 1 5.04 -47.66 36.49
C MET A 1 4.98 -46.17 36.25
N SER A 2 6.09 -45.62 35.95
CA SER A 2 6.59 -44.25 36.21
C SER A 2 6.01 -43.20 35.25
N THR A 3 5.51 -42.10 35.83
CA THR A 3 4.97 -40.89 35.14
C THR A 3 6.02 -39.81 34.85
N SER A 4 7.31 -40.18 34.79
CA SER A 4 8.44 -39.22 34.74
C SER A 4 9.11 -39.01 33.39
N GLU A 5 8.65 -39.62 32.28
CA GLU A 5 9.35 -39.53 30.98
C GLU A 5 8.73 -38.59 29.95
N LEU A 6 7.62 -37.93 30.22
CA LEU A 6 6.96 -37.02 29.27
C LEU A 6 7.35 -35.52 29.41
N ALA A 7 8.11 -35.18 30.45
CA ALA A 7 8.50 -33.76 30.70
C ALA A 7 9.66 -33.20 29.84
N PRO A 8 10.67 -33.99 29.36
CA PRO A 8 11.79 -33.42 28.63
C PRO A 8 11.47 -33.01 27.19
N ALA A 9 10.53 -33.65 26.50
CA ALA A 9 10.18 -33.36 25.13
C ALA A 9 9.45 -32.01 24.96
N ALA A 10 8.50 -31.71 25.86
CA ALA A 10 7.75 -30.47 25.81
C ALA A 10 8.59 -29.23 26.17
N THR A 11 9.64 -29.42 27.02
CA THR A 11 10.59 -28.34 27.32
C THR A 11 11.61 -28.10 26.20
N ALA A 12 12.02 -29.15 25.50
CA ALA A 12 12.89 -29.05 24.33
C ALA A 12 12.17 -28.39 23.13
N GLU A 13 10.87 -28.70 22.91
CA GLU A 13 10.06 -28.03 21.88
C GLU A 13 9.81 -26.56 22.21
N ARG A 14 9.57 -26.20 23.48
CA ARG A 14 9.47 -24.79 23.90
C ARG A 14 10.79 -24.04 23.77
N ALA A 15 11.93 -24.67 24.03
CA ALA A 15 13.24 -24.06 23.85
C ALA A 15 13.61 -23.86 22.36
N ALA A 16 13.13 -24.73 21.47
CA ALA A 16 13.28 -24.58 20.04
C ALA A 16 12.41 -23.45 19.46
N ASP A 17 11.26 -23.16 20.07
CA ASP A 17 10.36 -22.04 19.67
C ASP A 17 10.87 -20.67 20.19
N LEU A 18 11.70 -20.64 21.23
CA LEU A 18 12.43 -19.46 21.73
C LEU A 18 13.72 -19.25 20.93
N GLY A 19 13.66 -19.06 19.63
CA GLY A 19 14.80 -18.93 18.72
C GLY A 19 16.04 -18.37 19.43
N LEU A 20 17.11 -19.18 19.55
CA LEU A 20 18.35 -18.90 20.26
C LEU A 20 18.76 -17.42 20.07
N PRO A 21 19.24 -16.72 21.13
CA PRO A 21 19.64 -15.29 21.06
C PRO A 21 20.54 -14.96 19.88
N ARG A 22 21.43 -15.91 19.48
CA ARG A 22 22.31 -15.82 18.32
C ARG A 22 21.57 -15.61 16.98
N TRP A 23 20.44 -16.30 16.76
CA TRP A 23 19.65 -16.16 15.53
C TRP A 23 18.89 -14.82 15.47
N ALA A 24 18.53 -14.25 16.60
CA ALA A 24 17.92 -12.91 16.64
C ALA A 24 18.93 -11.84 16.20
N LEU A 25 20.18 -11.95 16.66
CA LEU A 25 21.26 -11.04 16.23
C LEU A 25 21.59 -11.25 14.75
N VAL A 26 21.79 -12.50 14.31
CA VAL A 26 22.06 -12.85 12.91
C VAL A 26 20.97 -12.27 11.99
N ARG A 27 19.69 -12.45 12.32
CA ARG A 27 18.58 -11.86 11.53
C ARG A 27 18.64 -10.34 11.48
N ARG A 28 18.93 -9.67 12.60
CA ARG A 28 19.03 -8.19 12.63
C ARG A 28 20.18 -7.72 11.75
N CYS A 29 21.36 -8.31 11.88
CA CYS A 29 22.50 -7.97 11.03
C CYS A 29 22.23 -8.27 9.55
N ALA A 30 21.63 -9.42 9.25
CA ALA A 30 21.26 -9.80 7.88
C ALA A 30 20.20 -8.87 7.28
N LEU A 31 19.19 -8.44 8.06
CA LEU A 31 18.21 -7.46 7.62
C LEU A 31 18.82 -6.08 7.39
N LEU A 32 19.73 -5.64 8.26
CA LEU A 32 20.44 -4.37 8.06
C LEU A 32 21.32 -4.42 6.81
N ALA A 33 22.08 -5.52 6.63
CA ALA A 33 22.89 -5.73 5.42
C ALA A 33 22.00 -5.76 4.17
N TYR A 34 20.87 -6.47 4.21
CA TYR A 34 19.89 -6.53 3.12
C TYR A 34 19.33 -5.14 2.78
N LEU A 35 18.94 -4.35 3.78
CA LEU A 35 18.47 -2.97 3.58
C LEU A 35 19.60 -2.09 3.01
N GLY A 36 20.85 -2.26 3.48
CA GLY A 36 22.00 -1.57 2.92
C GLY A 36 22.21 -1.88 1.44
N VAL A 37 22.09 -3.16 1.05
CA VAL A 37 22.18 -3.59 -0.35
C VAL A 37 21.01 -3.01 -1.16
N LEU A 38 19.78 -3.04 -0.64
CA LEU A 38 18.62 -2.44 -1.31
C LEU A 38 18.79 -0.94 -1.53
N VAL A 39 19.28 -0.22 -0.51
CA VAL A 39 19.55 1.23 -0.61
C VAL A 39 20.65 1.50 -1.63
N ALA A 40 21.79 0.80 -1.54
CA ALA A 40 22.89 0.96 -2.48
C ALA A 40 22.46 0.66 -3.93
N TRP A 41 21.69 -0.42 -4.13
CA TRP A 41 21.12 -0.76 -5.42
C TRP A 41 20.16 0.32 -5.92
N SER A 42 19.30 0.87 -5.02
CA SER A 42 18.35 1.91 -5.37
C SER A 42 19.02 3.26 -5.70
N LEU A 43 20.16 3.55 -5.13
CA LEU A 43 20.95 4.75 -5.45
C LEU A 43 21.65 4.63 -6.81
N GLU A 44 22.06 3.42 -7.20
CA GLU A 44 22.74 3.16 -8.45
C GLU A 44 21.79 2.97 -9.63
N TYR A 45 20.72 2.18 -9.42
CA TYR A 45 19.81 1.71 -10.46
C TYR A 45 18.38 2.23 -10.34
N GLY A 46 18.07 3.01 -9.30
CA GLY A 46 16.73 3.52 -9.00
C GLY A 46 15.91 2.61 -8.10
N VAL A 47 14.80 3.16 -7.59
CA VAL A 47 13.87 2.41 -6.73
C VAL A 47 13.20 1.32 -7.55
N PRO A 48 13.18 0.05 -7.08
CA PRO A 48 12.56 -1.05 -7.79
C PRO A 48 11.03 -0.87 -7.81
N VAL A 49 10.51 -0.37 -8.89
CA VAL A 49 9.06 -0.24 -9.13
C VAL A 49 8.56 -1.31 -10.11
N GLN A 50 9.48 -1.94 -10.87
CA GLN A 50 9.18 -3.10 -11.69
C GLN A 50 8.78 -4.27 -10.79
N ARG A 51 7.74 -4.97 -11.16
CA ARG A 51 7.11 -6.01 -10.33
C ARG A 51 8.02 -7.16 -10.02
N GLU A 52 8.75 -7.65 -11.00
CA GLU A 52 9.70 -8.75 -10.86
C GLU A 52 10.76 -8.38 -9.82
N LEU A 53 11.26 -7.15 -9.86
CA LEU A 53 12.21 -6.65 -8.88
C LEU A 53 11.58 -6.50 -7.50
N VAL A 54 10.37 -5.94 -7.41
CA VAL A 54 9.62 -5.86 -6.13
C VAL A 54 9.41 -7.25 -5.54
N MET A 55 8.98 -8.23 -6.35
CA MET A 55 8.81 -9.62 -5.90
C MET A 55 10.14 -10.24 -5.45
N LEU A 56 11.23 -10.02 -6.19
CA LEU A 56 12.56 -10.50 -5.83
C LEU A 56 13.01 -9.92 -4.47
N TRP A 57 12.85 -8.61 -4.28
CA TRP A 57 13.19 -7.94 -3.03
C TRP A 57 12.29 -8.38 -1.87
N VAL A 58 10.99 -8.56 -2.08
CA VAL A 58 10.09 -9.10 -1.05
C VAL A 58 10.47 -10.54 -0.69
N CYS A 59 10.71 -11.41 -1.68
CA CYS A 59 11.16 -12.78 -1.45
C CYS A 59 12.49 -12.84 -0.69
N GLY A 60 13.45 -11.99 -1.06
CA GLY A 60 14.73 -11.85 -0.38
C GLY A 60 14.56 -11.42 1.09
N ALA A 61 13.74 -10.41 1.34
CA ALA A 61 13.42 -9.96 2.71
C ALA A 61 12.76 -11.08 3.54
N LEU A 62 11.84 -11.83 2.95
CA LEU A 62 11.20 -12.98 3.60
C LEU A 62 12.19 -14.11 3.87
N ALA A 63 13.12 -14.38 2.95
CA ALA A 63 14.19 -15.37 3.14
C ALA A 63 15.10 -14.97 4.31
N VAL A 64 15.55 -13.71 4.35
CA VAL A 64 16.36 -13.19 5.46
C VAL A 64 15.59 -13.23 6.79
N ALA A 65 14.31 -12.84 6.78
CA ALA A 65 13.46 -12.93 7.97
C ALA A 65 13.23 -14.36 8.44
N SER A 66 13.43 -15.35 7.59
CA SER A 66 13.25 -16.78 7.88
C SER A 66 14.47 -17.45 8.49
N LEU A 67 15.64 -16.78 8.52
CA LEU A 67 16.88 -17.35 9.06
C LEU A 67 16.70 -17.85 10.50
N GLY A 68 17.02 -19.12 10.73
CA GLY A 68 16.91 -19.78 12.04
C GLY A 68 15.49 -19.92 12.58
N ARG A 69 14.47 -19.82 11.72
CA ARG A 69 13.06 -20.09 12.09
C ARG A 69 12.69 -21.54 11.87
N SER A 70 11.74 -22.03 12.67
CA SER A 70 11.20 -23.38 12.50
C SER A 70 10.37 -23.49 11.20
N PRO A 71 10.23 -24.70 10.61
CA PRO A 71 9.38 -24.91 9.43
C PRO A 71 7.93 -24.43 9.62
N ARG A 72 7.41 -24.51 10.82
CA ARG A 72 6.08 -23.98 11.17
C ARG A 72 6.02 -22.45 11.04
N GLN A 73 7.04 -21.75 11.53
CA GLN A 73 7.12 -20.28 11.42
C GLN A 73 7.31 -19.83 9.98
N ILE A 74 8.07 -20.57 9.17
CA ILE A 74 8.23 -20.32 7.73
C ILE A 74 6.90 -20.50 7.00
N ARG A 75 6.15 -21.56 7.28
CA ARG A 75 4.81 -21.75 6.72
C ARG A 75 3.86 -20.61 7.07
N LEU A 76 3.84 -20.16 8.32
CA LEU A 76 3.03 -19.00 8.74
C LEU A 76 3.43 -17.74 7.99
N LEU A 77 4.72 -17.50 7.78
CA LEU A 77 5.22 -16.37 6.98
C LEU A 77 4.66 -16.43 5.56
N LEU A 78 4.81 -17.57 4.87
CA LEU A 78 4.33 -17.75 3.51
C LEU A 78 2.82 -17.53 3.41
N PHE A 79 2.03 -18.19 4.27
CA PHE A 79 0.56 -18.03 4.24
C PHE A 79 0.08 -16.63 4.58
N ASP A 80 0.79 -15.93 5.46
CA ASP A 80 0.44 -14.56 5.84
C ASP A 80 0.69 -13.55 4.70
N TRP A 81 1.73 -13.77 3.89
CA TRP A 81 2.12 -12.87 2.80
C TRP A 81 1.55 -13.27 1.43
N LEU A 82 1.16 -14.54 1.25
CA LEU A 82 0.60 -15.04 0.00
C LEU A 82 -0.57 -14.19 -0.56
N PRO A 83 -1.57 -13.75 0.25
CA PRO A 83 -2.65 -12.93 -0.28
C PRO A 83 -2.18 -11.56 -0.80
N ILE A 84 -1.16 -10.98 -0.18
CA ILE A 84 -0.57 -9.70 -0.62
C ILE A 84 0.17 -9.92 -1.94
N ALA A 85 1.00 -10.97 -2.02
CA ALA A 85 1.71 -11.33 -3.24
C ALA A 85 0.75 -11.66 -4.39
N ALA A 86 -0.32 -12.41 -4.12
CA ALA A 86 -1.33 -12.74 -5.12
C ALA A 86 -2.02 -11.50 -5.71
N VAL A 87 -2.31 -10.48 -4.89
CA VAL A 87 -2.89 -9.21 -5.36
C VAL A 87 -1.90 -8.42 -6.19
N LEU A 88 -0.62 -8.40 -5.82
CA LEU A 88 0.42 -7.75 -6.63
C LEU A 88 0.54 -8.41 -8.00
N CYS A 89 0.52 -9.75 -8.07
CA CYS A 89 0.51 -10.47 -9.33
C CYS A 89 -0.78 -10.22 -10.14
N ALA A 90 -1.95 -10.22 -9.47
CA ALA A 90 -3.23 -10.00 -10.14
C ALA A 90 -3.34 -8.60 -10.78
N TYR A 91 -2.63 -7.61 -10.24
CA TYR A 91 -2.60 -6.27 -10.81
C TYR A 91 -2.18 -6.27 -12.28
N ASP A 92 -1.27 -7.15 -12.69
CA ASP A 92 -0.79 -7.26 -14.07
C ASP A 92 -1.80 -7.81 -15.04
N TYR A 93 -2.52 -8.81 -14.56
CA TYR A 93 -3.54 -9.44 -15.39
C TYR A 93 -4.70 -8.49 -15.69
N THR A 94 -4.90 -7.43 -14.87
CA THR A 94 -5.95 -6.44 -15.13
C THR A 94 -5.72 -5.63 -16.40
N ARG A 95 -4.46 -5.44 -16.83
CA ARG A 95 -4.14 -4.76 -18.09
C ARG A 95 -4.68 -5.53 -19.29
N GLY A 96 -4.33 -6.81 -19.41
CA GLY A 96 -4.81 -7.65 -20.50
C GLY A 96 -6.31 -7.96 -20.43
N ALA A 97 -6.88 -7.99 -19.20
CA ALA A 97 -8.30 -8.21 -19.02
C ALA A 97 -9.16 -7.04 -19.53
N ALA A 98 -8.75 -5.79 -19.30
CA ALA A 98 -9.47 -4.61 -19.79
C ALA A 98 -9.54 -4.60 -21.32
N ASP A 99 -8.43 -4.93 -22.00
CA ASP A 99 -8.37 -5.02 -23.46
C ASP A 99 -9.23 -6.18 -23.99
N SER A 100 -9.29 -7.30 -23.28
CA SER A 100 -10.04 -8.50 -23.71
C SER A 100 -11.55 -8.39 -23.51
N VAL A 101 -12.02 -7.56 -22.57
CA VAL A 101 -13.45 -7.34 -22.30
C VAL A 101 -14.07 -6.38 -23.32
N GLY A 102 -13.26 -5.66 -24.12
CA GLY A 102 -13.72 -4.73 -25.16
C GLY A 102 -14.41 -3.47 -24.59
N ILE A 103 -14.16 -3.14 -23.31
CA ILE A 103 -14.65 -1.91 -22.71
C ILE A 103 -13.70 -0.77 -23.12
N GLY A 104 -14.24 0.22 -23.83
CA GLY A 104 -13.46 1.39 -24.26
C GLY A 104 -12.94 2.21 -23.07
N THR A 105 -11.80 2.85 -23.24
CA THR A 105 -11.19 3.73 -22.23
C THR A 105 -12.02 4.99 -22.03
N HIS A 106 -12.37 5.28 -20.79
CA HIS A 106 -13.10 6.49 -20.40
C HIS A 106 -12.14 7.67 -20.20
N PHE A 107 -12.43 8.81 -20.86
CA PHE A 107 -11.70 10.07 -20.75
C PHE A 107 -12.58 11.17 -20.12
N HIS A 108 -13.79 11.35 -20.61
CA HIS A 108 -14.63 12.50 -20.30
C HIS A 108 -15.19 12.56 -18.87
N PRO A 109 -15.66 11.47 -18.24
CA PRO A 109 -16.36 11.57 -16.97
C PRO A 109 -15.53 12.24 -15.85
N MET A 110 -14.22 11.96 -15.80
CA MET A 110 -13.33 12.52 -14.78
C MET A 110 -13.04 14.00 -15.04
N ILE A 111 -12.84 14.36 -16.33
CA ILE A 111 -12.60 15.74 -16.76
C ILE A 111 -13.84 16.60 -16.46
N GLU A 112 -15.01 16.12 -16.81
CA GLU A 112 -16.28 16.83 -16.61
C GLU A 112 -16.57 17.02 -15.12
N PHE A 113 -16.34 15.99 -14.30
CA PHE A 113 -16.50 16.08 -12.85
C PHE A 113 -15.56 17.12 -12.25
N ASP A 114 -14.29 17.07 -12.59
CA ASP A 114 -13.30 18.03 -12.07
C ASP A 114 -13.62 19.45 -12.53
N ARG A 115 -13.96 19.65 -13.80
CA ARG A 115 -14.38 20.95 -14.32
C ARG A 115 -15.64 21.48 -13.65
N PHE A 116 -16.61 20.63 -13.39
CA PHE A 116 -17.81 21.00 -12.65
C PHE A 116 -17.47 21.47 -11.22
N LEU A 117 -16.63 20.72 -10.50
CA LEU A 117 -16.30 21.02 -9.12
C LEU A 117 -15.38 22.23 -8.98
N PHE A 118 -14.49 22.47 -9.96
CA PHE A 118 -13.47 23.53 -9.94
C PHE A 118 -13.75 24.63 -10.98
N PHE A 119 -15.01 24.92 -11.22
CA PHE A 119 -15.47 26.09 -11.99
C PHE A 119 -14.92 26.19 -13.42
N GLY A 120 -14.89 25.06 -14.13
CA GLY A 120 -14.53 25.00 -15.54
C GLY A 120 -13.08 24.63 -15.84
N GLN A 121 -12.23 24.46 -14.82
CA GLN A 121 -10.83 24.07 -14.97
C GLN A 121 -10.51 22.85 -14.13
N THR A 122 -9.69 21.92 -14.64
CA THR A 122 -9.23 20.82 -13.80
C THR A 122 -8.10 21.26 -12.85
N PRO A 123 -8.04 20.75 -11.61
CA PRO A 123 -6.93 21.04 -10.71
C PRO A 123 -5.56 20.74 -11.29
N THR A 124 -5.46 19.68 -12.09
CA THR A 124 -4.21 19.27 -12.75
C THR A 124 -3.72 20.32 -13.77
N GLU A 125 -4.60 20.83 -14.64
CA GLU A 125 -4.26 21.92 -15.57
C GLU A 125 -3.80 23.16 -14.82
N TRP A 126 -4.50 23.51 -13.71
CA TRP A 126 -4.16 24.66 -12.89
C TRP A 126 -2.81 24.50 -12.19
N LEU A 127 -2.58 23.35 -11.55
CA LEU A 127 -1.33 23.09 -10.80
C LEU A 127 -0.13 23.05 -11.74
N GLN A 128 -0.20 22.38 -12.88
CA GLN A 128 0.91 22.33 -13.80
C GLN A 128 1.23 23.67 -14.43
N ARG A 129 0.23 24.48 -14.76
CA ARG A 129 0.47 25.85 -15.25
C ARG A 129 1.26 26.72 -14.27
N HIS A 130 1.13 26.48 -12.95
CA HIS A 130 1.76 27.29 -11.92
C HIS A 130 3.04 26.67 -11.33
N LEU A 131 3.16 25.36 -11.36
CA LEU A 131 4.25 24.63 -10.70
C LEU A 131 5.22 23.97 -11.69
N TYR A 132 4.79 23.70 -12.92
CA TYR A 132 5.63 23.00 -13.87
C TYR A 132 6.32 23.98 -14.84
N ASP A 133 7.65 23.95 -14.84
CA ASP A 133 8.50 24.63 -15.81
C ASP A 133 9.36 23.59 -16.52
N PRO A 134 9.19 23.39 -17.85
CA PRO A 134 10.01 22.44 -18.60
C PRO A 134 11.51 22.75 -18.60
N GLY A 135 11.88 24.02 -18.37
CA GLY A 135 13.27 24.49 -18.36
C GLY A 135 13.94 24.45 -16.97
N ALA A 136 13.20 24.18 -15.90
CA ALA A 136 13.72 24.27 -14.54
C ALA A 136 13.26 23.11 -13.65
N LEU A 137 14.21 22.30 -13.21
CA LEU A 137 13.96 21.31 -12.15
C LEU A 137 14.00 21.98 -10.78
N THR A 138 12.88 21.95 -10.09
CA THR A 138 12.68 22.62 -8.81
C THR A 138 12.63 21.61 -7.65
N TRP A 139 12.77 22.10 -6.41
CA TRP A 139 12.73 21.23 -5.23
C TRP A 139 11.41 20.47 -5.05
N TRP A 140 10.29 21.03 -5.53
CA TRP A 140 9.00 20.34 -5.45
C TRP A 140 8.88 19.16 -6.43
N ASN A 141 9.62 19.15 -7.55
CA ASN A 141 9.71 17.98 -8.41
C ASN A 141 10.29 16.79 -7.62
N VAL A 142 11.37 17.04 -6.87
CA VAL A 142 11.96 16.03 -5.98
C VAL A 142 10.95 15.60 -4.89
N ALA A 143 10.28 16.57 -4.25
CA ALA A 143 9.31 16.28 -3.21
C ALA A 143 8.13 15.43 -3.75
N PHE A 144 7.58 15.78 -4.90
CA PHE A 144 6.49 15.01 -5.54
C PHE A 144 6.95 13.60 -5.93
N THR A 145 8.12 13.46 -6.53
CA THR A 145 8.70 12.16 -6.87
C THR A 145 8.88 11.26 -5.65
N LEU A 146 9.41 11.81 -4.54
CA LEU A 146 9.59 11.06 -3.29
C LEU A 146 8.26 10.67 -2.65
N VAL A 147 7.29 11.59 -2.61
CA VAL A 147 5.93 11.29 -2.10
C VAL A 147 5.26 10.22 -2.94
N TYR A 148 5.32 10.35 -4.27
CA TYR A 148 4.78 9.34 -5.19
C TYR A 148 5.43 7.96 -4.96
N THR A 149 6.75 7.91 -4.92
CA THR A 149 7.51 6.67 -4.73
C THR A 149 7.24 6.02 -3.36
N SER A 150 6.93 6.82 -2.34
CA SER A 150 6.61 6.31 -1.00
C SER A 150 5.41 5.36 -0.98
N TYR A 151 4.50 5.45 -1.94
CA TYR A 151 3.38 4.53 -2.10
C TYR A 151 3.82 3.07 -2.27
N PHE A 152 4.88 2.83 -3.03
CA PHE A 152 5.39 1.48 -3.27
C PHE A 152 6.05 0.86 -2.03
N ILE A 153 6.44 1.68 -1.07
CA ILE A 153 7.20 1.25 0.12
C ILE A 153 6.31 1.20 1.37
N THR A 154 5.56 2.27 1.65
CA THR A 154 4.92 2.50 2.95
C THR A 154 3.92 1.41 3.38
N PRO A 155 2.99 0.92 2.53
CA PRO A 155 2.05 -0.12 2.95
C PRO A 155 2.76 -1.44 3.29
N PHE A 156 3.79 -1.80 2.54
CA PHE A 156 4.53 -3.05 2.73
C PHE A 156 5.50 -2.95 3.92
N ALA A 157 6.15 -1.80 4.11
CA ALA A 157 6.97 -1.54 5.29
C ALA A 157 6.14 -1.59 6.57
N LEU A 158 4.94 -0.99 6.57
CA LEU A 158 3.99 -1.09 7.69
C LEU A 158 3.56 -2.54 7.91
N ALA A 159 3.21 -3.27 6.85
CA ALA A 159 2.85 -4.68 6.94
C ALA A 159 4.00 -5.51 7.56
N GLY A 160 5.22 -5.33 7.07
CA GLY A 160 6.41 -6.00 7.59
C GLY A 160 6.68 -5.68 9.06
N TRP A 161 6.61 -4.40 9.42
CA TRP A 161 6.78 -3.96 10.81
C TRP A 161 5.72 -4.58 11.73
N LEU A 162 4.45 -4.56 11.33
CA LEU A 162 3.35 -5.18 12.08
C LEU A 162 3.54 -6.69 12.20
N TRP A 163 3.96 -7.36 11.13
CA TRP A 163 4.16 -8.81 11.13
C TRP A 163 5.22 -9.23 12.16
N VAL A 164 6.29 -8.45 12.30
CA VAL A 164 7.35 -8.70 13.28
C VAL A 164 6.91 -8.39 14.71
N ARG A 165 6.10 -7.31 14.91
CA ARG A 165 5.77 -6.78 16.25
C ARG A 165 4.42 -7.22 16.79
N ASP A 166 3.41 -7.30 15.93
CA ASP A 166 2.00 -7.58 16.30
C ASP A 166 1.31 -8.30 15.14
N ARG A 167 1.54 -9.61 15.00
CA ARG A 167 0.94 -10.43 13.95
C ARG A 167 -0.60 -10.30 13.87
N PRO A 168 -1.37 -10.27 14.99
CA PRO A 168 -2.79 -9.96 14.92
C PRO A 168 -3.13 -8.61 14.28
N ALA A 169 -2.34 -7.56 14.53
CA ALA A 169 -2.51 -6.28 13.85
C ALA A 169 -2.13 -6.37 12.37
N PHE A 170 -1.06 -7.08 12.02
CA PHE A 170 -0.70 -7.39 10.64
C PHE A 170 -1.87 -8.03 9.89
N LEU A 171 -2.46 -9.10 10.42
CA LEU A 171 -3.60 -9.78 9.78
C LEU A 171 -4.80 -8.86 9.59
N ARG A 172 -5.05 -7.94 10.54
CA ARG A 172 -6.10 -6.92 10.39
C ARG A 172 -5.76 -5.91 9.27
N PHE A 173 -4.51 -5.50 9.17
CA PHE A 173 -4.04 -4.58 8.14
C PHE A 173 -4.05 -5.25 6.76
N ALA A 174 -3.46 -6.44 6.65
CA ALA A 174 -3.35 -7.19 5.40
C ALA A 174 -4.73 -7.47 4.77
N LYS A 175 -5.73 -7.86 5.58
CA LYS A 175 -7.11 -8.06 5.11
C LYS A 175 -7.68 -6.78 4.47
N ARG A 176 -7.46 -5.62 5.09
CA ARG A 176 -7.91 -4.33 4.56
C ARG A 176 -7.17 -3.94 3.30
N LEU A 177 -5.86 -4.13 3.29
CA LEU A 177 -5.01 -3.85 2.13
C LEU A 177 -5.43 -4.69 0.92
N VAL A 178 -5.58 -6.01 1.10
CA VAL A 178 -6.02 -6.94 0.06
C VAL A 178 -7.44 -6.61 -0.41
N THR A 179 -8.38 -6.37 0.51
CA THR A 179 -9.76 -6.02 0.14
C THR A 179 -9.81 -4.74 -0.70
N LEU A 180 -9.07 -3.71 -0.28
CA LEU A 180 -8.99 -2.44 -1.00
C LEU A 180 -8.37 -2.60 -2.37
N ALA A 181 -7.28 -3.36 -2.47
CA ALA A 181 -6.62 -3.64 -3.73
C ALA A 181 -7.54 -4.41 -4.69
N VAL A 182 -8.19 -5.49 -4.23
CA VAL A 182 -9.13 -6.26 -5.06
C VAL A 182 -10.29 -5.39 -5.54
N ALA A 183 -10.83 -4.53 -4.68
CA ALA A 183 -11.91 -3.61 -5.08
C ALA A 183 -11.44 -2.62 -6.15
N GLY A 184 -10.23 -2.06 -6.02
CA GLY A 184 -9.64 -1.19 -7.04
C GLY A 184 -9.38 -1.92 -8.35
N LEU A 185 -8.78 -3.11 -8.30
CA LEU A 185 -8.51 -3.93 -9.49
C LEU A 185 -9.80 -4.30 -10.24
N ALA A 186 -10.85 -4.67 -9.50
CA ALA A 186 -12.17 -4.94 -10.10
C ALA A 186 -12.70 -3.70 -10.83
N THR A 187 -12.53 -2.51 -10.25
CA THR A 187 -12.95 -1.27 -10.91
C THR A 187 -12.12 -0.96 -12.15
N TYR A 188 -10.82 -1.21 -12.15
CA TYR A 188 -9.97 -1.01 -13.34
C TYR A 188 -10.42 -1.85 -14.54
N VAL A 189 -10.89 -3.07 -14.28
CA VAL A 189 -11.45 -3.93 -15.34
C VAL A 189 -12.83 -3.45 -15.80
N LEU A 190 -13.68 -3.01 -14.87
CA LEU A 190 -15.07 -2.60 -15.16
C LEU A 190 -15.19 -1.17 -15.69
N PHE A 191 -14.21 -0.32 -15.39
CA PHE A 191 -14.18 1.08 -15.75
C PHE A 191 -12.74 1.52 -16.08
N PRO A 192 -12.17 1.06 -17.22
CA PRO A 192 -10.86 1.51 -17.68
C PRO A 192 -10.89 3.03 -17.90
N ALA A 193 -10.02 3.76 -17.22
CA ALA A 193 -10.01 5.23 -17.24
C ALA A 193 -8.62 5.77 -17.51
N ALA A 194 -8.54 6.73 -18.42
CA ALA A 194 -7.29 7.38 -18.79
C ALA A 194 -6.88 8.43 -17.74
N PRO A 195 -5.57 8.49 -17.36
CA PRO A 195 -5.05 9.56 -16.52
C PRO A 195 -4.98 10.90 -17.28
N PRO A 196 -4.83 12.04 -16.55
CA PRO A 196 -4.78 13.38 -17.17
C PRO A 196 -3.70 13.54 -18.24
N TRP A 197 -2.49 12.99 -18.03
CA TRP A 197 -1.41 13.08 -19.03
C TRP A 197 -1.79 12.40 -20.36
N MET A 198 -2.45 11.24 -20.31
CA MET A 198 -2.93 10.55 -21.51
C MET A 198 -4.07 11.32 -22.19
N ALA A 199 -4.98 11.91 -21.42
CA ALA A 199 -6.04 12.75 -21.98
C ALA A 199 -5.46 14.00 -22.67
N ALA A 200 -4.35 14.55 -22.18
CA ALA A 200 -3.63 15.64 -22.83
C ALA A 200 -2.99 15.22 -24.16
N GLU A 201 -2.41 14.02 -24.24
CA GLU A 201 -1.91 13.45 -25.49
C GLU A 201 -3.01 13.29 -26.56
N HIS A 202 -4.26 13.06 -26.14
CA HIS A 202 -5.43 13.01 -27.01
C HIS A 202 -6.08 14.39 -27.26
N GLY A 203 -5.45 15.48 -26.81
CA GLY A 203 -5.94 16.85 -27.03
C GLY A 203 -7.14 17.27 -26.19
N LEU A 204 -7.50 16.50 -25.15
CA LEU A 204 -8.65 16.78 -24.27
C LEU A 204 -8.30 17.73 -23.11
N LEU A 205 -7.04 17.82 -22.75
CA LEU A 205 -6.47 18.72 -21.74
C LEU A 205 -5.29 19.50 -22.33
N HIS A 206 -5.01 20.68 -21.79
CA HIS A 206 -3.95 21.55 -22.31
C HIS A 206 -2.83 21.72 -21.29
N GLY A 207 -1.57 21.54 -21.76
CA GLY A 207 -0.38 21.79 -20.94
C GLY A 207 -0.17 20.79 -19.79
N VAL A 208 -0.77 19.61 -19.87
CA VAL A 208 -0.59 18.55 -18.85
C VAL A 208 0.41 17.52 -19.37
N GLN A 209 1.41 17.22 -18.54
CA GLN A 209 2.44 16.23 -18.80
C GLN A 209 2.61 15.31 -17.61
N ARG A 210 3.19 14.14 -17.85
CA ARG A 210 3.57 13.22 -16.80
C ARG A 210 4.92 13.63 -16.22
N THR A 211 4.97 14.09 -14.96
CA THR A 211 6.18 14.67 -14.37
C THR A 211 6.66 13.92 -13.12
N THR A 212 6.16 12.72 -12.87
CA THR A 212 6.51 11.91 -11.69
C THR A 212 7.98 11.48 -11.64
N ALA A 213 8.63 11.33 -12.79
CA ALA A 213 10.04 10.96 -12.89
C ALA A 213 11.01 12.14 -12.73
N ASN A 214 10.56 13.39 -12.94
CA ASN A 214 11.44 14.57 -13.02
C ASN A 214 12.34 14.77 -11.79
N GLY A 215 11.87 14.40 -10.60
CA GLY A 215 12.70 14.49 -9.39
C GLY A 215 13.87 13.52 -9.37
N TRP A 216 13.80 12.40 -10.08
CA TRP A 216 14.90 11.46 -10.21
C TRP A 216 16.04 12.01 -11.07
N GLU A 217 15.76 12.85 -12.05
CA GLU A 217 16.76 13.54 -12.85
C GLU A 217 17.63 14.47 -11.99
N VAL A 218 17.04 15.10 -10.96
CA VAL A 218 17.77 15.95 -9.99
C VAL A 218 18.69 15.13 -9.10
N ILE A 219 18.21 13.95 -8.66
CA ILE A 219 18.95 13.06 -7.75
C ILE A 219 20.15 12.42 -8.47
N GLY A 220 20.07 12.27 -9.81
CA GLY A 220 21.14 11.74 -10.66
C GLY A 220 21.11 10.22 -10.82
N GLY A 221 21.96 9.73 -11.73
CA GLY A 221 22.05 8.32 -12.07
C GLY A 221 20.95 7.81 -13.02
N GLY A 222 21.01 6.56 -13.45
CA GLY A 222 20.03 5.90 -14.30
C GLY A 222 18.64 5.68 -13.66
N THR A 223 18.36 6.36 -12.55
CA THR A 223 17.16 6.18 -11.72
C THR A 223 15.87 6.56 -12.46
N ALA A 224 15.92 7.60 -13.31
CA ALA A 224 14.77 8.04 -14.09
C ALA A 224 14.35 6.95 -15.11
N GLY A 225 15.31 6.37 -15.84
CA GLY A 225 15.03 5.37 -16.87
C GLY A 225 14.37 4.11 -16.32
N LEU A 226 14.89 3.55 -15.21
CA LEU A 226 14.26 2.38 -14.56
C LEU A 226 12.86 2.67 -13.99
N PHE A 227 12.65 3.89 -13.50
CA PHE A 227 11.35 4.33 -13.04
C PHE A 227 10.37 4.41 -14.22
N ASP A 228 10.79 4.96 -15.35
CA ASP A 228 9.97 5.07 -16.57
C ASP A 228 9.69 3.70 -17.18
N GLU A 229 10.68 2.80 -17.25
CA GLU A 229 10.48 1.42 -17.68
C GLU A 229 9.50 0.67 -16.76
N GLY A 230 9.63 0.85 -15.45
CA GLY A 230 8.67 0.32 -14.47
C GLY A 230 7.27 0.86 -14.69
N GLN A 231 7.14 2.14 -14.99
CA GLN A 231 5.87 2.77 -15.30
C GLN A 231 5.29 2.35 -16.65
N ALA A 232 6.10 2.09 -17.66
CA ALA A 232 5.65 1.60 -18.95
C ALA A 232 5.01 0.19 -18.87
N SER A 233 5.38 -0.58 -17.84
CA SER A 233 4.83 -1.93 -17.61
C SER A 233 3.50 -1.94 -16.85
N VAL A 234 3.04 -0.81 -16.26
CA VAL A 234 1.77 -0.74 -15.53
C VAL A 234 0.55 -0.59 -16.45
N ASN A 235 -0.64 -0.86 -15.92
CA ASN A 235 -1.89 -0.62 -16.65
C ASN A 235 -2.12 0.89 -16.79
N LEU A 236 -1.93 1.40 -18.01
CA LEU A 236 -2.00 2.83 -18.32
C LEU A 236 -3.41 3.43 -18.14
N VAL A 237 -4.46 2.60 -18.16
CA VAL A 237 -5.86 3.01 -18.01
C VAL A 237 -6.44 2.67 -16.64
N ALA A 238 -5.58 2.52 -15.64
CA ALA A 238 -5.96 2.24 -14.26
C ALA A 238 -6.04 3.52 -13.40
N ALA A 239 -6.67 4.58 -13.90
CA ALA A 239 -6.76 5.83 -13.16
C ALA A 239 -7.81 5.77 -12.04
N VAL A 240 -8.96 5.13 -12.25
CA VAL A 240 -10.14 5.16 -11.35
C VAL A 240 -10.38 3.81 -10.65
N PRO A 241 -10.40 3.77 -9.31
CA PRO A 241 -10.02 4.78 -8.33
C PRO A 241 -8.49 4.86 -8.15
N SER A 242 -7.96 5.99 -7.69
CA SER A 242 -6.53 6.07 -7.35
C SER A 242 -6.18 5.17 -6.16
N LEU A 243 -5.46 4.08 -6.40
CA LEU A 243 -4.93 3.24 -5.33
C LEU A 243 -3.79 3.92 -4.56
N HIS A 244 -3.09 4.89 -5.15
CA HIS A 244 -2.09 5.72 -4.47
C HIS A 244 -2.74 6.49 -3.32
N SER A 245 -3.82 7.21 -3.59
CA SER A 245 -4.58 7.95 -2.57
C SER A 245 -5.26 7.02 -1.57
N ALA A 246 -5.78 5.89 -2.04
CA ALA A 246 -6.50 4.93 -1.21
C ALA A 246 -5.59 4.25 -0.18
N PHE A 247 -4.40 3.77 -0.57
CA PHE A 247 -3.48 3.09 0.35
C PHE A 247 -2.85 4.04 1.35
N THR A 248 -2.52 5.27 0.94
CA THR A 248 -2.00 6.28 1.87
C THR A 248 -3.02 6.65 2.95
N LEU A 249 -4.29 6.80 2.57
CA LEU A 249 -5.37 7.03 3.55
C LEU A 249 -5.64 5.77 4.39
N LEU A 250 -5.60 4.57 3.83
CA LEU A 250 -5.74 3.32 4.58
C LEU A 250 -4.67 3.22 5.69
N VAL A 251 -3.40 3.52 5.37
CA VAL A 251 -2.30 3.57 6.34
C VAL A 251 -2.60 4.57 7.45
N ALA A 252 -3.00 5.80 7.10
CA ALA A 252 -3.34 6.83 8.06
C ALA A 252 -4.49 6.42 8.98
N LEU A 253 -5.60 5.90 8.42
CA LEU A 253 -6.77 5.45 9.17
C LEU A 253 -6.48 4.23 10.05
N PHE A 254 -5.60 3.33 9.61
CA PHE A 254 -5.20 2.16 10.39
C PHE A 254 -4.31 2.54 11.57
N LEU A 255 -3.41 3.49 11.38
CA LEU A 255 -2.52 4.00 12.42
C LEU A 255 -3.21 4.99 13.38
N TRP A 256 -4.32 5.63 12.96
CA TRP A 256 -5.04 6.65 13.73
C TRP A 256 -5.28 6.34 15.21
N PRO A 257 -5.79 5.13 15.58
CA PRO A 257 -5.99 4.79 17.00
C PRO A 257 -4.70 4.44 17.73
N ARG A 258 -3.58 4.23 17.02
CA ARG A 258 -2.28 3.80 17.57
C ARG A 258 -1.34 4.96 17.85
N VAL A 259 -1.63 6.11 17.24
CA VAL A 259 -0.79 7.30 17.34
C VAL A 259 -1.39 8.29 18.35
N ARG A 260 -0.53 8.91 19.16
CA ARG A 260 -0.93 9.95 20.12
C ARG A 260 -1.67 11.08 19.40
N ARG A 261 -2.70 11.67 20.04
CA ARG A 261 -3.60 12.64 19.42
C ARG A 261 -2.87 13.81 18.75
N ARG A 262 -1.77 14.29 19.35
CA ARG A 262 -0.94 15.39 18.80
C ARG A 262 -0.28 15.11 17.46
N TRP A 263 -0.02 13.80 17.13
CA TRP A 263 0.62 13.40 15.88
C TRP A 263 -0.37 12.99 14.77
N ARG A 264 -1.67 12.94 15.08
CA ARG A 264 -2.71 12.58 14.10
C ARG A 264 -2.78 13.49 12.88
N PRO A 265 -2.55 14.84 12.99
CA PRO A 265 -2.50 15.69 11.80
C PRO A 265 -1.44 15.25 10.80
N LEU A 266 -0.28 14.76 11.26
CA LEU A 266 0.78 14.24 10.37
C LEU A 266 0.35 12.98 9.60
N LEU A 267 -0.53 12.15 10.19
CA LEU A 267 -1.10 11.01 9.47
C LEU A 267 -1.99 11.46 8.31
N LEU A 268 -2.72 12.56 8.45
CA LEU A 268 -3.56 13.11 7.38
C LEU A 268 -2.74 13.88 6.35
N ALA A 269 -1.62 14.47 6.75
CA ALA A 269 -0.73 15.15 5.83
C ALA A 269 -0.23 14.20 4.71
N TYR A 270 -0.06 12.91 5.02
CA TYR A 270 0.42 11.92 4.05
C TYR A 270 -0.56 11.69 2.87
N PRO A 271 -1.83 11.30 3.07
CA PRO A 271 -2.77 11.15 1.95
C PRO A 271 -3.07 12.47 1.25
N LEU A 272 -3.02 13.62 1.95
CA LEU A 272 -3.19 14.94 1.33
C LEU A 272 -1.98 15.29 0.43
N ALA A 273 -0.75 15.06 0.90
CA ALA A 273 0.45 15.25 0.10
C ALA A 273 0.45 14.32 -1.12
N MET A 274 0.02 13.05 -0.96
CA MET A 274 -0.13 12.14 -2.07
C MET A 274 -1.17 12.66 -3.07
N GLY A 275 -2.35 13.07 -2.63
CA GLY A 275 -3.38 13.64 -3.49
C GLY A 275 -2.86 14.85 -4.28
N LEU A 276 -2.21 15.80 -3.61
CA LEU A 276 -1.58 16.95 -4.27
C LEU A 276 -0.54 16.53 -5.30
N THR A 277 0.32 15.57 -4.94
CA THR A 277 1.34 15.02 -5.84
C THR A 277 0.71 14.45 -7.12
N LEU A 278 -0.31 13.62 -6.98
CA LEU A 278 -0.97 12.97 -8.11
C LEU A 278 -1.61 13.97 -9.07
N LEU A 279 -2.20 15.03 -8.54
CA LEU A 279 -2.76 16.13 -9.35
C LEU A 279 -1.65 16.93 -10.03
N ALA A 280 -0.62 17.31 -9.28
CA ALA A 280 0.48 18.14 -9.79
C ALA A 280 1.32 17.42 -10.85
N THR A 281 1.45 16.09 -10.77
CA THR A 281 2.26 15.29 -11.69
C THR A 281 1.49 14.72 -12.89
N GLY A 282 0.19 15.03 -13.01
CA GLY A 282 -0.63 14.59 -14.13
C GLY A 282 -1.07 13.13 -14.08
N GLU A 283 -0.87 12.43 -12.95
CA GLU A 283 -1.19 11.00 -12.80
C GLU A 283 -2.68 10.74 -12.58
N HIS A 284 -3.38 11.64 -11.85
CA HIS A 284 -4.78 11.46 -11.49
C HIS A 284 -5.58 12.75 -11.52
N TYR A 285 -6.89 12.62 -11.75
CA TYR A 285 -7.87 13.66 -11.50
C TYR A 285 -8.21 13.73 -10.01
N PHE A 286 -8.81 14.84 -9.57
CA PHE A 286 -9.36 14.93 -8.21
C PHE A 286 -10.47 13.89 -7.99
N PHE A 287 -11.27 13.60 -9.01
CA PHE A 287 -12.25 12.52 -9.01
C PHE A 287 -11.65 11.19 -8.55
N ASP A 288 -10.53 10.79 -9.14
CA ASP A 288 -9.86 9.51 -8.86
C ASP A 288 -9.34 9.46 -7.43
N VAL A 289 -8.73 10.58 -6.99
CA VAL A 289 -8.18 10.74 -5.63
C VAL A 289 -9.29 10.64 -4.60
N ALA A 290 -10.39 11.39 -4.79
CA ALA A 290 -11.53 11.40 -3.88
C ALA A 290 -12.20 10.02 -3.80
N LEU A 291 -12.39 9.37 -4.95
CA LEU A 291 -12.95 8.02 -5.00
C LEU A 291 -12.05 7.00 -4.30
N GLY A 292 -10.73 7.12 -4.46
CA GLY A 292 -9.75 6.31 -3.72
C GLY A 292 -9.90 6.47 -2.20
N TRP A 293 -10.09 7.69 -1.71
CA TRP A 293 -10.36 7.95 -0.29
C TRP A 293 -11.69 7.35 0.17
N ILE A 294 -12.74 7.39 -0.66
CA ILE A 294 -14.02 6.73 -0.38
C ILE A 294 -13.83 5.22 -0.26
N TYR A 295 -13.09 4.59 -1.16
CA TYR A 295 -12.79 3.16 -1.11
C TYR A 295 -12.02 2.77 0.18
N ALA A 296 -11.03 3.56 0.57
CA ALA A 296 -10.29 3.34 1.82
C ALA A 296 -11.20 3.46 3.06
N GLY A 297 -12.03 4.50 3.11
CA GLY A 297 -13.02 4.72 4.17
C GLY A 297 -14.04 3.59 4.26
N ALA A 298 -14.62 3.21 3.13
CA ALA A 298 -15.59 2.11 3.03
C ALA A 298 -14.99 0.78 3.48
N THR A 299 -13.77 0.46 3.03
CA THR A 299 -13.03 -0.73 3.45
C THR A 299 -12.80 -0.75 4.97
N MET A 300 -12.35 0.37 5.54
CA MET A 300 -12.15 0.48 6.99
C MET A 300 -13.44 0.28 7.78
N LEU A 301 -14.55 0.89 7.33
CA LEU A 301 -15.86 0.78 7.97
C LEU A 301 -16.42 -0.64 7.87
N ALA A 302 -16.34 -1.26 6.69
CA ALA A 302 -16.82 -2.63 6.47
C ALA A 302 -16.13 -3.63 7.40
N TRP A 303 -14.80 -3.59 7.46
CA TRP A 303 -14.04 -4.48 8.34
C TRP A 303 -14.28 -4.19 9.83
N ARG A 304 -14.40 -2.91 10.25
CA ARG A 304 -14.76 -2.55 11.63
C ARG A 304 -16.13 -3.09 12.02
N ARG A 305 -17.13 -2.96 11.15
CA ARG A 305 -18.49 -3.49 11.39
C ARG A 305 -18.48 -5.00 11.49
N TRP A 306 -17.79 -5.68 10.59
CA TRP A 306 -17.68 -7.13 10.59
C TRP A 306 -16.96 -7.67 11.84
N GLU A 307 -15.84 -7.07 12.23
CA GLU A 307 -15.11 -7.44 13.45
C GLU A 307 -15.94 -7.22 14.74
N ARG A 308 -16.73 -6.14 14.78
CA ARG A 308 -17.66 -5.89 15.89
C ARG A 308 -18.75 -6.95 15.98
N ARG A 309 -19.39 -7.28 14.84
CA ARG A 309 -20.43 -8.33 14.79
C ARG A 309 -19.89 -9.66 15.28
N ARG A 310 -18.72 -10.07 14.82
CA ARG A 310 -18.07 -11.32 15.28
C ARG A 310 -17.79 -11.33 16.78
N ARG A 311 -17.37 -10.22 17.37
CA ARG A 311 -17.14 -10.12 18.82
C ARG A 311 -18.43 -10.25 19.63
N VAL A 312 -19.54 -9.70 19.15
CA VAL A 312 -20.85 -9.82 19.80
C VAL A 312 -21.33 -11.27 19.75
N LEU A 313 -21.24 -11.92 18.60
CA LEU A 313 -21.64 -13.33 18.42
C LEU A 313 -20.77 -14.33 19.20
N ALA A 314 -19.51 -13.98 19.46
CA ALA A 314 -18.58 -14.82 20.23
C ALA A 314 -18.71 -14.65 21.76
N ARG A 315 -19.57 -13.74 22.25
CA ARG A 315 -19.87 -13.65 23.69
C ARG A 315 -20.82 -14.80 24.08
N PRO A 316 -20.44 -15.67 25.05
CA PRO A 316 -21.31 -16.73 25.50
C PRO A 316 -22.59 -16.11 26.08
N ALA A 317 -23.76 -16.70 25.74
CA ALA A 317 -25.09 -16.28 26.19
C ALA A 317 -25.30 -16.29 27.73
N GLY A 318 -24.35 -16.83 28.48
CA GLY A 318 -24.41 -16.96 29.94
C GLY A 318 -23.94 -15.75 30.75
N ALA A 319 -23.35 -14.70 30.10
CA ALA A 319 -22.82 -13.57 30.89
C ALA A 319 -23.89 -12.52 31.28
N ALA A 320 -25.14 -12.67 30.81
CA ALA A 320 -26.22 -11.72 31.08
C ALA A 320 -26.96 -11.98 32.41
N HIS A 321 -26.74 -13.11 33.09
CA HIS A 321 -27.48 -13.47 34.32
C HIS A 321 -26.66 -13.43 35.61
N ALA A 322 -25.38 -13.01 35.58
CA ALA A 322 -24.53 -12.99 36.77
C ALA A 322 -24.58 -11.68 37.59
N GLY A 323 -25.53 -10.78 37.31
CA GLY A 323 -25.60 -9.45 37.92
C GLY A 323 -26.92 -9.10 38.62
N ALA A 324 -27.78 -10.08 38.99
CA ALA A 324 -28.94 -9.75 39.84
C ALA A 324 -28.48 -9.71 41.33
N PRO A 325 -28.56 -8.54 41.99
CA PRO A 325 -28.29 -8.52 43.46
C PRO A 325 -29.39 -9.32 44.17
N THR A 326 -29.00 -10.39 44.84
CA THR A 326 -29.87 -11.07 45.78
C THR A 326 -30.22 -10.07 46.87
N ALA A 327 -31.47 -9.58 46.84
CA ALA A 327 -32.04 -8.84 47.96
C ALA A 327 -32.05 -9.77 49.19
N ARG A 328 -31.23 -9.45 50.17
CA ARG A 328 -31.32 -10.04 51.50
C ARG A 328 -32.46 -9.37 52.22
N SER A 329 -33.45 -10.17 52.58
CA SER A 329 -34.49 -9.89 53.59
C SER A 329 -33.91 -9.90 54.98
#